data_d4a3bfd7fb5365737ba7b7086599e029
#
_entry.id   d4a3bfd7fb5365737ba7b7086599e029
#
_cell.length_a   1.000
_cell.length_b   1.000
_cell.length_c   1.000
_cell.angle_alpha   90.00
_cell.angle_beta   90.00
_cell.angle_gamma   90.00
#
_symmetry.space_group_name_H-M   'P 1'
#
loop_
_entity.id
_entity.type
_entity.pdbx_description
1 polymer ?
#
loop_
_entity_poly.entity_id
_entity_poly.type
_entity_poly.pdbx_seq_one_letter_code
_entity_poly.pdbx_strand_id
1 'polypeptide(L)'
;KTVIGIAALAKLGQAALILTTNATSVAQWREELIDKTTLEPGDIGEYVAERKEVRPVTIATYQILTHRSSKDADFLHMKLFRERPWGLIIYDEVHLLPAPVFRATAEIQATRRLGLTATLVREDGREEDVFSLVGPKRYETPWKRLEREGWIASVDCTELRVPLTADTLEAYRRSGAREKLRIAGENPMKIEAVKELLSRHPDAPTLVIGQYLEQLRRIADELSAPLITGETPARDRETLYGSFRRGELRVLVVSKVANFALDLPDAAVAVQVSGSFGSRQEEAQRIG
;
A
#
# COMPACT_ATOMS: atom_id res chain seq x y z
N LYS A 1 10.88 5.29 3.52
CA LYS A 1 11.12 5.60 2.08
C LYS A 1 10.97 7.09 1.80
N THR A 2 9.92 7.72 2.30
CA THR A 2 9.58 9.15 2.08
C THR A 2 10.74 10.07 2.42
N VAL A 3 11.39 9.87 3.57
CA VAL A 3 12.56 10.66 4.02
C VAL A 3 13.71 10.62 3.01
N ILE A 4 13.95 9.49 2.33
CA ILE A 4 14.97 9.39 1.28
C ILE A 4 14.62 10.29 0.09
N GLY A 5 13.36 10.27 -0.32
CA GLY A 5 12.86 11.14 -1.39
C GLY A 5 12.94 12.62 -1.03
N ILE A 6 12.57 12.97 0.20
CA ILE A 6 12.68 14.33 0.74
C ILE A 6 14.15 14.80 0.76
N ALA A 7 15.06 13.97 1.23
CA ALA A 7 16.50 14.29 1.25
C ALA A 7 17.06 14.50 -0.17
N ALA A 8 16.64 13.70 -1.14
CA ALA A 8 17.02 13.88 -2.54
C ALA A 8 16.46 15.20 -3.11
N LEU A 9 15.22 15.54 -2.82
CA LEU A 9 14.58 16.79 -3.21
C LEU A 9 15.32 18.00 -2.63
N ALA A 10 15.56 17.98 -1.32
CA ALA A 10 16.28 19.06 -0.61
C ALA A 10 17.69 19.26 -1.17
N LYS A 11 18.41 18.16 -1.46
CA LYS A 11 19.77 18.21 -2.02
C LYS A 11 19.79 18.81 -3.43
N LEU A 12 18.76 18.59 -4.23
CA LEU A 12 18.70 19.05 -5.61
C LEU A 12 18.16 20.48 -5.74
N GLY A 13 17.25 20.90 -4.86
CA GLY A 13 16.66 22.25 -4.85
C GLY A 13 15.95 22.60 -6.17
N GLN A 14 15.38 21.62 -6.87
CA GLN A 14 14.74 21.80 -8.18
C GLN A 14 13.27 21.42 -8.14
N ALA A 15 12.52 21.84 -9.15
CA ALA A 15 11.13 21.41 -9.29
C ALA A 15 11.04 19.88 -9.33
N ALA A 16 10.12 19.32 -8.56
CA ALA A 16 9.98 17.89 -8.40
C ALA A 16 8.54 17.40 -8.59
N LEU A 17 8.41 16.25 -9.24
CA LEU A 17 7.17 15.50 -9.36
C LEU A 17 7.29 14.21 -8.55
N ILE A 18 6.37 14.00 -7.63
CA ILE A 18 6.28 12.80 -6.80
C ILE A 18 5.06 12.01 -7.26
N LEU A 19 5.28 10.78 -7.70
CA LEU A 19 4.21 9.88 -8.15
C LEU A 19 3.99 8.79 -7.11
N THR A 20 2.76 8.65 -6.65
CA THR A 20 2.38 7.69 -5.63
C THR A 20 1.09 6.95 -5.98
N THR A 21 0.65 6.02 -5.15
CA THR A 21 -0.38 5.03 -5.49
C THR A 21 -1.81 5.49 -5.27
N ASN A 22 -2.06 6.37 -4.30
CA ASN A 22 -3.41 6.78 -3.92
C ASN A 22 -3.42 8.14 -3.20
N ALA A 23 -4.62 8.67 -2.94
CA ALA A 23 -4.80 9.97 -2.29
C ALA A 23 -4.27 10.02 -0.84
N THR A 24 -4.36 8.93 -0.10
CA THR A 24 -3.81 8.85 1.27
C THR A 24 -2.29 9.02 1.25
N SER A 25 -1.61 8.35 0.31
CA SER A 25 -0.16 8.53 0.13
C SER A 25 0.20 9.95 -0.31
N VAL A 26 -0.64 10.63 -1.09
CA VAL A 26 -0.44 12.05 -1.44
C VAL A 26 -0.49 12.92 -0.20
N ALA A 27 -1.49 12.73 0.66
CA ALA A 27 -1.61 13.47 1.92
C ALA A 27 -0.40 13.22 2.84
N GLN A 28 0.01 11.96 2.99
CA GLN A 28 1.18 11.59 3.79
C GLN A 28 2.46 12.25 3.26
N TRP A 29 2.71 12.21 1.96
CA TRP A 29 3.88 12.90 1.37
C TRP A 29 3.85 14.40 1.64
N ARG A 30 2.66 15.02 1.55
CA ARG A 30 2.50 16.44 1.81
C ARG A 30 2.81 16.81 3.26
N GLU A 31 2.28 16.05 4.21
CA GLU A 31 2.55 16.22 5.65
C GLU A 31 4.03 16.07 5.96
N GLU A 32 4.67 15.03 5.46
CA GLU A 32 6.11 14.78 5.63
C GLU A 32 6.99 15.88 5.03
N LEU A 33 6.59 16.43 3.86
CA LEU A 33 7.30 17.56 3.25
C LEU A 33 7.19 18.82 4.10
N ILE A 34 6.02 19.12 4.63
CA ILE A 34 5.80 20.30 5.51
C ILE A 34 6.57 20.11 6.82
N ASP A 35 6.53 18.94 7.43
CA ASP A 35 7.17 18.66 8.72
C ASP A 35 8.72 18.67 8.62
N LYS A 36 9.27 18.16 7.52
CA LYS A 36 10.71 17.86 7.41
C LYS A 36 11.49 18.79 6.49
N THR A 37 10.85 19.80 5.91
CA THR A 37 11.52 20.76 5.02
C THR A 37 11.13 22.21 5.34
N THR A 38 11.77 23.14 4.67
CA THR A 38 11.42 24.58 4.74
C THR A 38 10.43 25.00 3.66
N LEU A 39 9.81 24.03 2.97
CA LEU A 39 8.78 24.33 1.96
C LEU A 39 7.51 24.87 2.63
N GLU A 40 7.01 25.97 2.08
CA GLU A 40 5.71 26.49 2.50
C GLU A 40 4.57 25.67 1.87
N PRO A 41 3.38 25.60 2.51
CA PRO A 41 2.24 24.88 1.94
C PRO A 41 1.88 25.29 0.51
N GLY A 42 2.19 26.53 0.11
CA GLY A 42 1.98 27.06 -1.23
C GLY A 42 2.96 26.53 -2.30
N ASP A 43 4.09 25.99 -1.89
CA ASP A 43 5.10 25.39 -2.80
C ASP A 43 4.73 23.96 -3.19
N ILE A 44 3.78 23.33 -2.45
CA ILE A 44 3.42 21.92 -2.61
C ILE A 44 2.03 21.83 -3.24
N GLY A 45 1.96 21.27 -4.44
CA GLY A 45 0.72 21.02 -5.18
C GLY A 45 0.27 19.57 -5.04
N GLU A 46 -1.03 19.37 -4.92
CA GLU A 46 -1.66 18.06 -4.98
C GLU A 46 -2.40 17.92 -6.31
N TYR A 47 -2.07 16.87 -7.07
CA TYR A 47 -2.70 16.61 -8.35
C TYR A 47 -3.41 15.25 -8.32
N VAL A 48 -4.64 15.27 -7.81
CA VAL A 48 -5.53 14.14 -7.63
C VAL A 48 -6.91 14.43 -8.25
N ALA A 49 -7.90 13.54 -8.08
CA ALA A 49 -9.23 13.72 -8.65
C ALA A 49 -9.89 15.03 -8.19
N GLU A 50 -9.83 15.35 -6.92
CA GLU A 50 -10.48 16.48 -6.27
C GLU A 50 -9.69 17.79 -6.40
N ARG A 51 -8.36 17.71 -6.55
CA ARG A 51 -7.44 18.86 -6.65
C ARG A 51 -6.55 18.74 -7.86
N LYS A 52 -6.34 19.86 -8.56
CA LYS A 52 -5.54 19.93 -9.80
C LYS A 52 -4.49 21.04 -9.69
N GLU A 53 -3.68 20.99 -8.63
CA GLU A 53 -2.67 22.02 -8.37
C GLU A 53 -1.27 21.56 -8.82
N VAL A 54 -0.66 22.31 -9.72
CA VAL A 54 0.74 22.12 -10.15
C VAL A 54 1.60 23.21 -9.53
N ARG A 55 2.54 22.82 -8.68
CA ARG A 55 3.46 23.70 -7.94
C ARG A 55 4.91 23.26 -8.17
N PRO A 56 5.91 24.00 -7.67
CA PRO A 56 7.32 23.57 -7.75
C PRO A 56 7.57 22.16 -7.27
N VAL A 57 6.94 21.75 -6.16
CA VAL A 57 6.85 20.36 -5.73
C VAL A 57 5.40 19.89 -5.93
N THR A 58 5.19 18.93 -6.81
CA THR A 58 3.86 18.42 -7.12
C THR A 58 3.77 16.94 -6.79
N ILE A 59 2.75 16.55 -6.04
CA ILE A 59 2.46 15.17 -5.70
C ILE A 59 1.23 14.73 -6.49
N ALA A 60 1.34 13.65 -7.23
CA ALA A 60 0.26 13.12 -8.07
C ALA A 60 0.12 11.62 -7.91
N THR A 61 -1.05 11.08 -8.21
CA THR A 61 -1.22 9.62 -8.29
C THR A 61 -0.91 9.11 -9.68
N TYR A 62 -0.39 7.88 -9.80
CA TYR A 62 -0.22 7.21 -11.09
C TYR A 62 -1.53 7.18 -11.87
N GLN A 63 -2.65 6.93 -11.18
CA GLN A 63 -3.96 6.77 -11.76
C GLN A 63 -4.45 8.04 -12.46
N ILE A 64 -4.24 9.22 -11.86
CA ILE A 64 -4.71 10.47 -12.48
C ILE A 64 -3.93 10.77 -13.76
N LEU A 65 -2.62 10.51 -13.77
CA LEU A 65 -1.80 10.75 -14.95
C LEU A 65 -2.12 9.78 -16.09
N THR A 66 -2.54 8.58 -15.75
CA THR A 66 -2.87 7.53 -16.72
C THR A 66 -4.38 7.40 -16.96
N HIS A 67 -5.18 8.36 -16.46
CA HIS A 67 -6.60 8.42 -16.74
C HIS A 67 -6.88 8.77 -18.20
N ARG A 68 -7.76 8.00 -18.84
CA ARG A 68 -8.23 8.23 -20.21
C ARG A 68 -9.69 7.79 -20.34
N SER A 69 -10.41 8.43 -21.25
CA SER A 69 -11.84 8.17 -21.48
C SER A 69 -12.11 6.83 -22.15
N SER A 70 -11.16 6.33 -22.96
CA SER A 70 -11.20 5.01 -23.62
C SER A 70 -9.80 4.43 -23.74
N LYS A 71 -9.68 3.16 -24.16
CA LYS A 71 -8.39 2.50 -24.34
C LYS A 71 -7.49 3.18 -25.37
N ASP A 72 -8.09 3.80 -26.39
CA ASP A 72 -7.40 4.42 -27.51
C ASP A 72 -7.27 5.94 -27.36
N ALA A 73 -7.81 6.51 -26.29
CA ALA A 73 -7.71 7.94 -26.01
C ALA A 73 -6.36 8.30 -25.37
N ASP A 74 -5.90 9.53 -25.62
CA ASP A 74 -4.73 10.08 -24.97
C ASP A 74 -4.92 10.21 -23.45
N PHE A 75 -3.83 10.17 -22.73
CA PHE A 75 -3.83 10.43 -21.28
C PHE A 75 -4.09 11.91 -21.02
N LEU A 76 -5.29 12.22 -20.55
CA LEU A 76 -5.81 13.58 -20.41
C LEU A 76 -4.88 14.53 -19.64
N HIS A 77 -4.24 14.02 -18.57
CA HIS A 77 -3.41 14.83 -17.67
C HIS A 77 -1.91 14.77 -17.97
N MET A 78 -1.47 13.83 -18.80
CA MET A 78 -0.04 13.59 -19.05
C MET A 78 0.64 14.76 -19.75
N LYS A 79 -0.05 15.47 -20.66
CA LYS A 79 0.49 16.59 -21.42
C LYS A 79 1.05 17.70 -20.51
N LEU A 80 0.30 18.06 -19.47
CA LEU A 80 0.66 19.08 -18.52
C LEU A 80 2.02 18.81 -17.87
N PHE A 81 2.30 17.56 -17.58
CA PHE A 81 3.53 17.15 -16.92
C PHE A 81 4.69 16.98 -17.90
N ARG A 82 4.43 16.68 -19.17
CA ARG A 82 5.46 16.61 -20.21
C ARG A 82 6.02 17.99 -20.58
N GLU A 83 5.21 19.03 -20.47
CA GLU A 83 5.57 20.40 -20.87
C GLU A 83 6.37 21.13 -19.78
N ARG A 84 6.43 20.61 -18.55
CA ARG A 84 7.16 21.24 -17.45
C ARG A 84 8.56 20.67 -17.28
N PRO A 85 9.60 21.52 -17.10
CA PRO A 85 10.96 21.05 -16.85
C PRO A 85 11.09 20.57 -15.40
N TRP A 86 10.94 19.26 -15.20
CA TRP A 86 11.14 18.64 -13.89
C TRP A 86 12.64 18.37 -13.67
N GLY A 87 13.18 18.84 -12.55
CA GLY A 87 14.53 18.51 -12.12
C GLY A 87 14.63 17.10 -11.52
N LEU A 88 13.55 16.65 -10.86
CA LEU A 88 13.46 15.34 -10.24
C LEU A 88 12.05 14.75 -10.41
N ILE A 89 11.98 13.47 -10.77
CA ILE A 89 10.76 12.66 -10.60
C ILE A 89 11.05 11.57 -9.57
N ILE A 90 10.19 11.47 -8.56
CA ILE A 90 10.20 10.40 -7.56
C ILE A 90 9.05 9.45 -7.87
N TYR A 91 9.38 8.18 -8.10
CA TYR A 91 8.41 7.09 -8.27
C TYR A 91 8.32 6.33 -6.94
N ASP A 92 7.31 6.64 -6.14
CA ASP A 92 7.01 5.89 -4.93
C ASP A 92 6.29 4.59 -5.30
N GLU A 93 6.67 3.48 -4.67
CA GLU A 93 6.30 2.12 -5.08
C GLU A 93 6.67 1.83 -6.56
N VAL A 94 7.92 2.11 -6.89
CA VAL A 94 8.45 2.02 -8.27
C VAL A 94 8.27 0.64 -8.93
N HIS A 95 8.11 -0.41 -8.15
CA HIS A 95 7.81 -1.74 -8.64
C HIS A 95 6.50 -1.82 -9.46
N LEU A 96 5.59 -0.85 -9.33
CA LEU A 96 4.36 -0.75 -10.12
C LEU A 96 4.60 -0.20 -11.53
N LEU A 97 5.71 0.52 -11.74
CA LEU A 97 5.99 1.25 -12.98
C LEU A 97 6.02 0.37 -14.24
N PRO A 98 6.51 -0.90 -14.23
CA PRO A 98 6.47 -1.76 -15.40
C PRO A 98 5.06 -2.16 -15.87
N ALA A 99 4.01 -1.94 -15.06
CA ALA A 99 2.65 -2.20 -15.49
C ALA A 99 2.32 -1.37 -16.75
N PRO A 100 1.65 -1.95 -17.77
CA PRO A 100 1.46 -1.29 -19.08
C PRO A 100 0.88 0.11 -19.00
N VAL A 101 -0.03 0.35 -18.07
CA VAL A 101 -0.68 1.66 -17.88
C VAL A 101 0.30 2.65 -17.22
N PHE A 102 0.99 2.25 -16.15
CA PHE A 102 1.88 3.16 -15.41
C PHE A 102 3.19 3.45 -16.12
N ARG A 103 3.63 2.54 -17.00
CA ARG A 103 4.83 2.72 -17.83
C ARG A 103 4.81 4.03 -18.61
N ALA A 104 3.63 4.50 -19.03
CA ALA A 104 3.49 5.78 -19.73
C ALA A 104 4.02 6.97 -18.90
N THR A 105 3.99 6.91 -17.56
CA THR A 105 4.55 7.97 -16.72
C THR A 105 6.06 8.10 -16.83
N ALA A 106 6.77 7.05 -17.26
CA ALA A 106 8.20 7.11 -17.53
C ALA A 106 8.56 7.94 -18.77
N GLU A 107 7.57 8.31 -19.61
CA GLU A 107 7.78 9.22 -20.74
C GLU A 107 7.89 10.70 -20.31
N ILE A 108 7.51 11.04 -19.08
CA ILE A 108 7.68 12.39 -18.54
C ILE A 108 9.16 12.71 -18.45
N GLN A 109 9.58 13.81 -19.07
CA GLN A 109 10.98 14.23 -19.08
C GLN A 109 11.38 14.85 -17.74
N ALA A 110 12.52 14.42 -17.23
CA ALA A 110 13.14 14.98 -16.03
C ALA A 110 14.66 14.80 -16.08
N THR A 111 15.37 15.71 -15.43
CA THR A 111 16.83 15.61 -15.34
C THR A 111 17.27 14.39 -14.54
N ARG A 112 16.51 14.04 -13.50
CA ARG A 112 16.79 12.90 -12.61
C ARG A 112 15.54 12.13 -12.27
N ARG A 113 15.72 10.83 -12.05
CA ARG A 113 14.67 9.91 -11.62
C ARG A 113 15.12 9.17 -10.37
N LEU A 114 14.21 9.00 -9.42
CA LEU A 114 14.42 8.25 -8.20
C LEU A 114 13.27 7.26 -8.01
N GLY A 115 13.56 5.99 -7.98
CA GLY A 115 12.60 4.95 -7.65
C GLY A 115 12.75 4.53 -6.19
N LEU A 116 11.65 4.46 -5.47
CA LEU A 116 11.56 4.03 -4.07
C LEU A 116 10.63 2.83 -3.98
N THR A 117 11.04 1.79 -3.28
CA THR A 117 10.17 0.67 -2.93
C THR A 117 10.69 -0.05 -1.68
N ALA A 118 9.81 -0.61 -0.88
CA ALA A 118 10.19 -1.51 0.20
C ALA A 118 10.48 -2.91 -0.34
N THR A 119 9.78 -3.31 -1.39
CA THR A 119 9.85 -4.65 -1.97
C THR A 119 9.97 -4.55 -3.48
N LEU A 120 11.08 -5.03 -4.04
CA LEU A 120 11.26 -5.14 -5.49
C LEU A 120 11.00 -6.61 -5.90
N VAL A 121 9.82 -7.11 -5.57
CA VAL A 121 9.36 -8.43 -5.97
C VAL A 121 8.17 -8.28 -6.90
N ARG A 122 8.21 -8.90 -8.07
CA ARG A 122 7.13 -8.89 -9.05
C ARG A 122 6.75 -10.31 -9.44
N GLU A 123 5.44 -10.52 -9.59
CA GLU A 123 4.88 -11.82 -10.01
C GLU A 123 5.23 -12.17 -11.46
N ASP A 124 5.43 -11.15 -12.29
CA ASP A 124 5.71 -11.30 -13.72
C ASP A 124 7.21 -11.38 -14.05
N GLY A 125 8.08 -11.38 -13.03
CA GLY A 125 9.54 -11.48 -13.21
C GLY A 125 10.16 -10.28 -13.96
N ARG A 126 9.46 -9.14 -14.00
CA ARG A 126 9.89 -7.95 -14.75
C ARG A 126 10.54 -6.88 -13.87
N GLU A 127 11.23 -7.29 -12.83
CA GLU A 127 11.97 -6.37 -11.95
C GLU A 127 13.00 -5.56 -12.72
N GLU A 128 13.64 -6.16 -13.72
CA GLU A 128 14.65 -5.51 -14.55
C GLU A 128 14.08 -4.37 -15.40
N ASP A 129 12.79 -4.39 -15.72
CA ASP A 129 12.13 -3.28 -16.43
C ASP A 129 12.17 -1.99 -15.61
N VAL A 130 12.15 -2.08 -14.28
CA VAL A 130 12.31 -0.90 -13.40
C VAL A 130 13.66 -0.24 -13.62
N PHE A 131 14.72 -1.05 -13.76
CA PHE A 131 16.07 -0.52 -13.98
C PHE A 131 16.20 0.15 -15.33
N SER A 132 15.54 -0.35 -16.36
CA SER A 132 15.50 0.26 -17.67
C SER A 132 14.74 1.59 -17.69
N LEU A 133 13.68 1.74 -16.88
CA LEU A 133 12.82 2.93 -16.85
C LEU A 133 13.35 4.03 -15.94
N VAL A 134 13.97 3.69 -14.84
CA VAL A 134 14.41 4.64 -13.81
C VAL A 134 15.92 4.69 -13.66
N GLY A 135 16.59 3.54 -13.68
CA GLY A 135 18.02 3.40 -13.50
C GLY A 135 18.38 2.24 -12.58
N PRO A 136 19.68 1.93 -12.43
CA PRO A 136 20.13 0.79 -11.65
C PRO A 136 19.86 0.96 -10.16
N LYS A 137 19.69 -0.17 -9.47
CA LYS A 137 19.57 -0.20 -8.01
C LYS A 137 20.84 0.41 -7.39
N ARG A 138 20.67 1.46 -6.61
CA ARG A 138 21.76 2.21 -5.96
C ARG A 138 21.94 1.87 -4.49
N TYR A 139 20.88 1.48 -3.83
CA TYR A 139 20.88 1.21 -2.41
C TYR A 139 19.86 0.13 -2.06
N GLU A 140 20.22 -0.73 -1.15
CA GLU A 140 19.35 -1.73 -0.55
C GLU A 140 19.77 -1.94 0.90
N THR A 141 18.80 -1.95 1.79
CA THR A 141 19.02 -2.33 3.19
C THR A 141 18.26 -3.61 3.47
N PRO A 142 18.95 -4.69 3.86
CA PRO A 142 18.27 -5.91 4.27
C PRO A 142 17.39 -5.64 5.50
N TRP A 143 16.14 -6.11 5.48
CA TRP A 143 15.22 -6.00 6.59
C TRP A 143 15.87 -6.41 7.94
N LYS A 144 16.50 -7.61 8.01
CA LYS A 144 17.14 -8.10 9.24
C LYS A 144 18.20 -7.15 9.82
N ARG A 145 18.77 -6.28 9.01
CA ARG A 145 19.66 -5.23 9.50
C ARG A 145 18.88 -4.13 10.20
N LEU A 146 17.78 -3.67 9.59
CA LEU A 146 16.92 -2.64 10.17
C LEU A 146 16.29 -3.11 11.48
N GLU A 147 15.85 -4.36 11.54
CA GLU A 147 15.34 -5.00 12.74
C GLU A 147 16.38 -5.03 13.88
N ARG A 148 17.61 -5.47 13.59
CA ARG A 148 18.70 -5.50 14.57
C ARG A 148 19.12 -4.11 15.06
N GLU A 149 19.03 -3.10 14.21
CA GLU A 149 19.34 -1.71 14.51
C GLU A 149 18.16 -0.99 15.21
N GLY A 150 17.02 -1.65 15.39
CA GLY A 150 15.85 -1.09 16.08
C GLY A 150 15.03 -0.08 15.25
N TRP A 151 15.28 -0.02 13.92
CA TRP A 151 14.55 0.88 13.03
C TRP A 151 13.15 0.37 12.65
N ILE A 152 12.95 -0.93 12.72
CA ILE A 152 11.67 -1.60 12.51
C ILE A 152 11.46 -2.62 13.63
N ALA A 153 10.21 -2.94 13.92
CA ALA A 153 9.88 -3.95 14.92
C ALA A 153 10.40 -5.33 14.50
N SER A 154 10.77 -6.13 15.48
CA SER A 154 11.01 -7.54 15.24
C SER A 154 9.68 -8.27 15.06
N VAL A 155 9.61 -9.12 14.05
CA VAL A 155 8.38 -9.83 13.69
C VAL A 155 8.55 -11.32 13.99
N ASP A 156 7.66 -11.84 14.83
CA ASP A 156 7.49 -13.27 15.03
C ASP A 156 6.28 -13.76 14.20
N CYS A 157 6.52 -14.66 13.27
CA CYS A 157 5.54 -15.11 12.29
C CYS A 157 5.13 -16.55 12.57
N THR A 158 3.88 -16.77 12.92
CA THR A 158 3.33 -18.10 13.19
C THR A 158 2.25 -18.49 12.18
N GLU A 159 2.38 -19.66 11.55
CA GLU A 159 1.35 -20.24 10.70
C GLU A 159 0.41 -21.10 11.54
N LEU A 160 -0.88 -20.71 11.58
CA LEU A 160 -1.92 -21.51 12.21
C LEU A 160 -2.74 -22.25 11.16
N ARG A 161 -2.73 -23.57 11.18
CA ARG A 161 -3.50 -24.42 10.27
C ARG A 161 -4.89 -24.68 10.83
N VAL A 162 -5.89 -24.20 10.12
CA VAL A 162 -7.30 -24.32 10.48
C VAL A 162 -7.97 -25.38 9.59
N PRO A 163 -8.52 -26.47 10.13
CA PRO A 163 -9.15 -27.50 9.33
C PRO A 163 -10.43 -27.00 8.66
N LEU A 164 -10.76 -27.58 7.50
CA LEU A 164 -12.07 -27.39 6.88
C LEU A 164 -13.09 -28.31 7.56
N THR A 165 -14.35 -27.86 7.63
CA THR A 165 -15.46 -28.75 8.03
C THR A 165 -15.68 -29.84 6.97
N ALA A 166 -16.39 -30.93 7.32
CA ALA A 166 -16.62 -32.02 6.37
C ALA A 166 -17.28 -31.54 5.07
N ASP A 167 -18.31 -30.69 5.18
CA ASP A 167 -19.05 -30.17 4.02
C ASP A 167 -18.19 -29.25 3.15
N THR A 168 -17.42 -28.35 3.77
CA THR A 168 -16.52 -27.45 3.03
C THR A 168 -15.35 -28.19 2.41
N LEU A 169 -14.88 -29.29 3.02
CA LEU A 169 -13.83 -30.13 2.47
C LEU A 169 -14.28 -30.85 1.19
N GLU A 170 -15.52 -31.31 1.12
CA GLU A 170 -16.06 -31.94 -0.08
C GLU A 170 -16.17 -30.91 -1.23
N ALA A 171 -16.70 -29.73 -0.95
CA ALA A 171 -16.75 -28.63 -1.91
C ALA A 171 -15.34 -28.26 -2.39
N TYR A 172 -14.38 -28.14 -1.47
CA TYR A 172 -12.98 -27.86 -1.77
C TYR A 172 -12.36 -28.88 -2.72
N ARG A 173 -12.60 -30.18 -2.48
CA ARG A 173 -12.02 -31.26 -3.33
C ARG A 173 -12.51 -31.18 -4.77
N ARG A 174 -13.78 -30.80 -4.98
CA ARG A 174 -14.42 -30.72 -6.31
C ARG A 174 -14.11 -29.44 -7.07
N SER A 175 -13.58 -28.43 -6.39
CA SER A 175 -13.39 -27.10 -6.96
C SER A 175 -12.06 -26.94 -7.69
N GLY A 176 -11.97 -25.97 -8.61
CA GLY A 176 -10.75 -25.52 -9.27
C GLY A 176 -9.86 -24.67 -8.34
N ALA A 177 -8.62 -24.40 -8.74
CA ALA A 177 -7.60 -23.74 -7.91
C ALA A 177 -8.07 -22.40 -7.29
N ARG A 178 -8.70 -21.54 -8.06
CA ARG A 178 -9.19 -20.24 -7.58
C ARG A 178 -10.31 -20.38 -6.55
N GLU A 179 -11.24 -21.30 -6.80
CA GLU A 179 -12.36 -21.56 -5.88
C GLU A 179 -11.87 -22.24 -4.60
N LYS A 180 -10.89 -23.12 -4.68
CA LYS A 180 -10.24 -23.72 -3.51
C LYS A 180 -9.68 -22.66 -2.56
N LEU A 181 -9.04 -21.63 -3.09
CA LEU A 181 -8.53 -20.53 -2.27
C LEU A 181 -9.65 -19.74 -1.60
N ARG A 182 -10.76 -19.52 -2.32
CA ARG A 182 -11.91 -18.85 -1.76
C ARG A 182 -12.53 -19.68 -0.62
N ILE A 183 -12.80 -20.97 -0.84
CA ILE A 183 -13.35 -21.88 0.18
C ILE A 183 -12.42 -21.92 1.41
N ALA A 184 -11.12 -22.05 1.20
CA ALA A 184 -10.16 -22.03 2.30
C ALA A 184 -10.08 -20.66 2.98
N GLY A 185 -10.21 -19.57 2.21
CA GLY A 185 -10.26 -18.20 2.71
C GLY A 185 -11.48 -17.98 3.59
N GLU A 186 -12.66 -18.30 3.12
CA GLU A 186 -13.96 -18.09 3.78
C GLU A 186 -14.30 -19.17 4.83
N ASN A 187 -13.38 -20.06 5.17
CA ASN A 187 -13.57 -21.11 6.17
C ASN A 187 -14.09 -20.54 7.49
N PRO A 188 -15.31 -20.92 7.95
CA PRO A 188 -15.90 -20.36 9.16
C PRO A 188 -15.12 -20.69 10.44
N MET A 189 -14.38 -21.80 10.46
CA MET A 189 -13.53 -22.18 11.60
C MET A 189 -12.44 -21.16 11.91
N LYS A 190 -12.10 -20.27 10.96
CA LYS A 190 -11.14 -19.20 11.17
C LYS A 190 -11.65 -18.12 12.12
N ILE A 191 -12.96 -17.94 12.27
CA ILE A 191 -13.53 -16.98 13.22
C ILE A 191 -13.13 -17.36 14.64
N GLU A 192 -13.29 -18.62 15.01
CA GLU A 192 -12.90 -19.14 16.33
C GLU A 192 -11.38 -19.03 16.54
N ALA A 193 -10.59 -19.33 15.50
CA ALA A 193 -9.15 -19.17 15.56
C ALA A 193 -8.73 -17.69 15.80
N VAL A 194 -9.41 -16.73 15.17
CA VAL A 194 -9.19 -15.29 15.39
C VAL A 194 -9.57 -14.92 16.83
N LYS A 195 -10.71 -15.35 17.34
CA LYS A 195 -11.13 -15.11 18.73
C LYS A 195 -10.10 -15.64 19.72
N GLU A 196 -9.61 -16.87 19.51
CA GLU A 196 -8.58 -17.47 20.34
C GLU A 196 -7.28 -16.66 20.31
N LEU A 197 -6.82 -16.24 19.14
CA LEU A 197 -5.62 -15.40 19.02
C LEU A 197 -5.80 -14.07 19.75
N LEU A 198 -6.94 -13.41 19.60
CA LEU A 198 -7.23 -12.17 20.31
C LEU A 198 -7.27 -12.34 21.83
N SER A 199 -7.73 -13.49 22.33
CA SER A 199 -7.75 -13.80 23.76
C SER A 199 -6.34 -14.02 24.34
N ARG A 200 -5.39 -14.45 23.51
CA ARG A 200 -3.97 -14.58 23.91
C ARG A 200 -3.23 -13.23 23.95
N HIS A 201 -3.79 -12.21 23.27
CA HIS A 201 -3.25 -10.86 23.18
C HIS A 201 -4.29 -9.81 23.58
N PRO A 202 -4.79 -9.84 24.86
CA PRO A 202 -5.99 -9.10 25.25
C PRO A 202 -5.83 -7.58 25.15
N ASP A 203 -4.61 -7.05 25.31
CA ASP A 203 -4.34 -5.61 25.34
C ASP A 203 -3.64 -5.11 24.07
N ALA A 204 -3.32 -6.01 23.14
CA ALA A 204 -2.55 -5.66 21.94
C ALA A 204 -3.44 -5.06 20.84
N PRO A 205 -3.09 -3.89 20.29
CA PRO A 205 -3.72 -3.36 19.11
C PRO A 205 -3.55 -4.35 17.94
N THR A 206 -4.67 -4.86 17.43
CA THR A 206 -4.68 -5.97 16.46
C THR A 206 -5.34 -5.59 15.15
N LEU A 207 -4.65 -5.86 14.04
CA LEU A 207 -5.21 -5.82 12.70
C LEU A 207 -5.64 -7.22 12.25
N VAL A 208 -6.88 -7.37 11.79
CA VAL A 208 -7.34 -8.58 11.11
C VAL A 208 -7.43 -8.29 9.62
N ILE A 209 -6.60 -8.96 8.82
CA ILE A 209 -6.41 -8.66 7.40
C ILE A 209 -6.91 -9.82 6.55
N GLY A 210 -7.70 -9.51 5.52
CA GLY A 210 -8.19 -10.54 4.60
C GLY A 210 -8.57 -10.00 3.23
N GLN A 211 -8.90 -10.93 2.33
CA GLN A 211 -9.27 -10.61 0.96
C GLN A 211 -10.78 -10.72 0.70
N TYR A 212 -11.43 -11.66 1.34
CA TYR A 212 -12.84 -12.00 1.08
C TYR A 212 -13.75 -11.17 1.98
N LEU A 213 -14.52 -10.27 1.39
CA LEU A 213 -15.35 -9.31 2.14
C LEU A 213 -16.39 -9.98 3.01
N GLU A 214 -16.98 -11.09 2.53
CA GLU A 214 -17.98 -11.84 3.30
C GLU A 214 -17.37 -12.43 4.59
N GLN A 215 -16.17 -12.99 4.48
CA GLN A 215 -15.44 -13.46 5.67
C GLN A 215 -15.14 -12.30 6.63
N LEU A 216 -14.66 -11.18 6.10
CA LEU A 216 -14.30 -10.03 6.93
C LEU A 216 -15.50 -9.40 7.63
N ARG A 217 -16.67 -9.35 6.97
CA ARG A 217 -17.94 -8.90 7.60
C ARG A 217 -18.31 -9.79 8.76
N ARG A 218 -18.31 -11.11 8.57
CA ARG A 218 -18.61 -12.06 9.66
C ARG A 218 -17.64 -11.92 10.84
N ILE A 219 -16.34 -11.76 10.56
CA ILE A 219 -15.34 -11.55 11.61
C ILE A 219 -15.60 -10.23 12.34
N ALA A 220 -15.86 -9.15 11.61
CA ALA A 220 -16.15 -7.84 12.17
C ALA A 220 -17.39 -7.86 13.07
N ASP A 221 -18.46 -8.48 12.61
CA ASP A 221 -19.72 -8.65 13.37
C ASP A 221 -19.47 -9.46 14.65
N GLU A 222 -18.81 -10.60 14.55
CA GLU A 222 -18.50 -11.47 15.68
C GLU A 222 -17.57 -10.85 16.73
N LEU A 223 -16.70 -9.97 16.30
CA LEU A 223 -15.77 -9.23 17.17
C LEU A 223 -16.33 -7.88 17.63
N SER A 224 -17.50 -7.44 17.11
CA SER A 224 -18.01 -6.08 17.25
C SER A 224 -16.94 -5.03 16.91
N ALA A 225 -16.14 -5.30 15.86
CA ALA A 225 -15.03 -4.47 15.43
C ALA A 225 -15.35 -3.73 14.12
N PRO A 226 -14.85 -2.51 13.92
CA PRO A 226 -15.04 -1.80 12.67
C PRO A 226 -14.33 -2.50 11.50
N LEU A 227 -14.94 -2.40 10.30
CA LEU A 227 -14.42 -2.96 9.06
C LEU A 227 -14.12 -1.85 8.05
N ILE A 228 -12.90 -1.84 7.53
CA ILE A 228 -12.49 -0.97 6.43
C ILE A 228 -12.39 -1.76 5.13
N THR A 229 -13.11 -1.31 4.12
CA THR A 229 -13.11 -1.88 2.76
C THR A 229 -12.78 -0.83 1.71
N GLY A 230 -12.73 -1.23 0.44
CA GLY A 230 -12.60 -0.29 -0.69
C GLY A 230 -13.77 0.69 -0.82
N GLU A 231 -14.94 0.33 -0.28
CA GLU A 231 -16.16 1.16 -0.31
C GLU A 231 -16.23 2.16 0.85
N THR A 232 -15.41 1.98 1.90
CA THR A 232 -15.37 2.89 3.05
C THR A 232 -14.86 4.26 2.59
N PRO A 233 -15.61 5.35 2.82
CA PRO A 233 -15.19 6.70 2.45
C PRO A 233 -13.84 7.08 3.05
N ALA A 234 -13.04 7.88 2.32
CA ALA A 234 -11.70 8.26 2.77
C ALA A 234 -11.70 8.91 4.16
N ARG A 235 -12.67 9.81 4.43
CA ARG A 235 -12.83 10.48 5.73
C ARG A 235 -13.07 9.48 6.86
N ASP A 236 -13.91 8.48 6.63
CA ASP A 236 -14.25 7.48 7.66
C ASP A 236 -13.05 6.55 7.92
N ARG A 237 -12.29 6.21 6.86
CA ARG A 237 -11.03 5.47 7.00
C ARG A 237 -10.04 6.22 7.88
N GLU A 238 -9.80 7.51 7.61
CA GLU A 238 -8.88 8.33 8.41
C GLU A 238 -9.34 8.43 9.87
N THR A 239 -10.64 8.56 10.12
CA THR A 239 -11.19 8.57 11.47
C THR A 239 -10.90 7.25 12.19
N LEU A 240 -11.16 6.10 11.55
CA LEU A 240 -10.93 4.77 12.13
C LEU A 240 -9.44 4.50 12.37
N TYR A 241 -8.57 4.87 11.43
CA TYR A 241 -7.12 4.76 11.62
C TYR A 241 -6.63 5.66 12.75
N GLY A 242 -7.16 6.88 12.83
CA GLY A 242 -6.85 7.79 13.95
C GLY A 242 -7.26 7.23 15.30
N SER A 243 -8.46 6.66 15.41
CA SER A 243 -8.92 6.01 16.64
C SER A 243 -8.10 4.78 17.01
N PHE A 244 -7.65 4.00 16.02
CA PHE A 244 -6.76 2.86 16.25
C PHE A 244 -5.38 3.31 16.75
N ARG A 245 -4.77 4.34 16.15
CA ARG A 245 -3.49 4.91 16.60
C ARG A 245 -3.56 5.47 18.03
N ARG A 246 -4.69 6.05 18.42
CA ARG A 246 -4.88 6.56 19.79
C ARG A 246 -5.24 5.48 20.81
N GLY A 247 -5.34 4.22 20.38
CA GLY A 247 -5.72 3.10 21.25
C GLY A 247 -7.20 3.07 21.65
N GLU A 248 -8.06 3.88 21.01
CA GLU A 248 -9.51 3.89 21.23
C GLU A 248 -10.17 2.66 20.61
N LEU A 249 -9.55 2.10 19.58
CA LEU A 249 -9.94 0.85 18.93
C LEU A 249 -8.83 -0.17 19.10
N ARG A 250 -9.15 -1.29 19.73
CA ARG A 250 -8.20 -2.38 19.92
C ARG A 250 -8.09 -3.30 18.71
N VAL A 251 -9.20 -3.55 18.03
CA VAL A 251 -9.25 -4.44 16.86
C VAL A 251 -9.79 -3.65 15.67
N LEU A 252 -9.11 -3.76 14.54
CA LEU A 252 -9.55 -3.20 13.28
C LEU A 252 -9.50 -4.28 12.20
N VAL A 253 -10.64 -4.52 11.55
CA VAL A 253 -10.73 -5.47 10.45
C VAL A 253 -10.54 -4.72 9.13
N VAL A 254 -9.63 -5.18 8.28
CA VAL A 254 -9.28 -4.47 7.05
C VAL A 254 -9.23 -5.40 5.85
N SER A 255 -9.77 -4.95 4.74
CA SER A 255 -9.63 -5.66 3.47
C SER A 255 -8.27 -5.33 2.82
N LYS A 256 -8.05 -5.80 1.60
CA LYS A 256 -6.84 -5.53 0.81
C LYS A 256 -6.50 -4.04 0.61
N VAL A 257 -7.37 -3.12 1.00
CA VAL A 257 -7.05 -1.67 1.00
C VAL A 257 -5.91 -1.32 1.96
N ALA A 258 -5.63 -2.19 2.93
CA ALA A 258 -4.47 -2.07 3.82
C ALA A 258 -3.13 -2.47 3.16
N ASN A 259 -3.13 -3.01 1.94
CA ASN A 259 -1.91 -3.45 1.27
C ASN A 259 -0.99 -2.30 0.84
N PHE A 260 -1.51 -1.06 0.77
CA PHE A 260 -0.76 0.08 0.25
C PHE A 260 -0.86 1.28 1.18
N ALA A 261 0.30 1.83 1.53
CA ALA A 261 0.45 3.09 2.25
C ALA A 261 -0.29 3.18 3.60
N LEU A 262 -0.42 2.06 4.30
CA LEU A 262 -0.95 2.03 5.64
C LEU A 262 0.21 2.09 6.63
N ASP A 263 0.36 3.23 7.29
CA ASP A 263 1.31 3.39 8.38
C ASP A 263 0.56 3.29 9.72
N LEU A 264 0.61 2.11 10.31
CA LEU A 264 0.03 1.81 11.64
C LEU A 264 1.11 1.18 12.53
N PRO A 265 2.11 1.95 12.94
CA PRO A 265 3.22 1.44 13.74
C PRO A 265 2.79 0.90 15.10
N ASP A 266 1.60 1.28 15.56
CA ASP A 266 1.05 0.83 16.84
C ASP A 266 0.39 -0.55 16.78
N ALA A 267 0.24 -1.15 15.60
CA ALA A 267 -0.29 -2.50 15.46
C ALA A 267 0.72 -3.53 15.99
N ALA A 268 0.45 -4.07 17.17
CA ALA A 268 1.31 -5.06 17.81
C ALA A 268 1.06 -6.49 17.29
N VAL A 269 -0.16 -6.77 16.83
CA VAL A 269 -0.56 -8.08 16.29
C VAL A 269 -1.22 -7.90 14.94
N ALA A 270 -0.86 -8.74 13.97
CA ALA A 270 -1.55 -8.84 12.69
C ALA A 270 -2.01 -10.27 12.44
N VAL A 271 -3.31 -10.47 12.24
CA VAL A 271 -3.91 -11.78 11.93
C VAL A 271 -4.35 -11.79 10.48
N GLN A 272 -3.60 -12.48 9.62
CA GLN A 272 -3.97 -12.64 8.23
C GLN A 272 -4.86 -13.86 8.04
N VAL A 273 -6.15 -13.65 7.76
CA VAL A 273 -7.15 -14.72 7.62
C VAL A 273 -7.28 -15.25 6.19
N SER A 274 -6.85 -14.50 5.20
CA SER A 274 -6.81 -14.95 3.81
C SER A 274 -5.75 -14.18 3.01
N GLY A 275 -5.06 -14.88 2.12
CA GLY A 275 -4.04 -14.33 1.22
C GLY A 275 -4.59 -13.99 -0.16
N SER A 276 -3.76 -13.32 -0.97
CA SER A 276 -4.04 -13.02 -2.37
C SER A 276 -3.62 -14.19 -3.27
N PHE A 277 -4.40 -14.47 -4.30
CA PHE A 277 -4.03 -15.48 -5.28
C PHE A 277 -2.82 -15.00 -6.10
N GLY A 278 -1.68 -15.68 -5.92
CA GLY A 278 -0.48 -15.45 -6.71
C GLY A 278 0.25 -14.13 -6.46
N SER A 279 0.01 -13.42 -5.34
CA SER A 279 0.69 -12.16 -5.05
C SER A 279 1.67 -12.25 -3.88
N ARG A 280 2.92 -12.61 -4.19
CA ARG A 280 4.03 -12.57 -3.22
C ARG A 280 4.32 -11.15 -2.75
N GLN A 281 4.10 -10.17 -3.63
CA GLN A 281 4.33 -8.78 -3.34
C GLN A 281 3.33 -8.24 -2.31
N GLU A 282 2.03 -8.56 -2.45
CA GLU A 282 1.02 -8.16 -1.46
C GLU A 282 1.32 -8.78 -0.09
N GLU A 283 1.74 -10.04 -0.06
CA GLU A 283 2.16 -10.70 1.18
C GLU A 283 3.37 -10.01 1.83
N ALA A 284 4.40 -9.71 1.04
CA ALA A 284 5.60 -9.02 1.54
C ALA A 284 5.28 -7.61 2.08
N GLN A 285 4.36 -6.88 1.45
CA GLN A 285 3.94 -5.55 1.91
C GLN A 285 3.10 -5.57 3.19
N ARG A 286 2.40 -6.67 3.47
CA ARG A 286 1.62 -6.84 4.72
C ARG A 286 2.50 -7.10 5.94
N ILE A 287 3.66 -7.67 5.71
CA ILE A 287 4.63 -8.01 6.78
C ILE A 287 5.56 -6.81 7.08
N GLY A 288 5.89 -6.01 6.05
CA GLY A 288 6.80 -4.88 6.14
C GLY A 288 6.13 -3.56 6.35
#